data_4b9243cf40726e84f7c6e5cb6f4bb7f8
#
_entry.id   4b9243cf40726e84f7c6e5cb6f4bb7f8
#
_cell.length_a   1.000
_cell.length_b   1.000
_cell.length_c   1.000
_cell.angle_alpha   90.00
_cell.angle_beta   90.00
_cell.angle_gamma   90.00
#
_symmetry.space_group_name_H-M   'P 1'
#
loop_
_entity.id
_entity.type
_entity.pdbx_description
1 polymer ?
#
loop_
_entity_poly.entity_id
_entity_poly.type
_entity_poly.pdbx_seq_one_letter_code
_entity_poly.pdbx_strand_id
1 'polypeptide(L)'
;MVAEASTAVRAQQKDNLCGPFWATRLLRDAGIDTWDGEELDEDLIALRAGTLLPDPDDGSVPPGAESLTGYRFELPRAEPSASGTAAGRLAEAIEEASTGTLRCVPMRGAWTEQRITDLVERARGARLLANVRTGAFWGSRPTLDVLVAELRGERVDGPPADWDVGHFCALELLVRGPGGALVLVHDSYPSFGWDGRHLQPPRAVAAALQRDDGREGGVLAVAPTKDSAWLERLARELGLEIGIWDNGTTS
;
A
#
# COMPACT_ATOMS: atom_id res chain seq x y z
N MET A 1 15.30 12.25 -35.14
CA MET A 1 14.09 11.82 -34.47
C MET A 1 14.53 11.00 -33.29
N VAL A 2 14.59 11.64 -32.12
CA VAL A 2 14.84 10.96 -30.84
C VAL A 2 13.48 10.41 -30.44
N ALA A 3 13.38 9.10 -30.32
CA ALA A 3 12.16 8.46 -29.80
C ALA A 3 11.97 8.97 -28.36
N GLU A 4 10.90 9.69 -28.12
CA GLU A 4 10.38 9.91 -26.77
C GLU A 4 10.08 8.52 -26.19
N ALA A 5 10.98 8.04 -25.35
CA ALA A 5 10.67 6.89 -24.49
C ALA A 5 9.57 7.37 -23.55
N SER A 6 8.34 7.03 -23.87
CA SER A 6 7.23 7.11 -22.93
C SER A 6 7.65 6.35 -21.68
N THR A 7 7.93 7.06 -20.59
CA THR A 7 8.20 6.51 -19.26
C THR A 7 6.87 6.03 -18.67
N ALA A 8 6.30 5.00 -19.29
CA ALA A 8 5.14 4.32 -18.72
C ALA A 8 5.56 3.74 -17.37
N VAL A 9 4.87 4.14 -16.30
CA VAL A 9 5.01 3.50 -14.99
C VAL A 9 4.86 1.99 -15.19
N ARG A 10 5.82 1.20 -14.73
CA ARG A 10 5.73 -0.26 -14.83
C ARG A 10 4.40 -0.74 -14.24
N ALA A 11 3.82 -1.74 -14.87
CA ALA A 11 2.56 -2.31 -14.38
C ALA A 11 2.75 -3.11 -13.08
N GLN A 12 3.99 -3.59 -12.83
CA GLN A 12 4.37 -4.41 -11.66
C GLN A 12 5.61 -3.84 -10.99
N GLN A 13 5.65 -3.91 -9.64
CA GLN A 13 6.83 -3.59 -8.85
C GLN A 13 8.01 -4.54 -9.14
N LYS A 14 9.22 -4.10 -8.83
CA LYS A 14 10.35 -5.00 -8.60
C LYS A 14 10.21 -5.69 -7.25
N ASP A 15 10.84 -6.84 -7.10
CA ASP A 15 10.76 -7.65 -5.89
C ASP A 15 11.13 -6.81 -4.66
N ASN A 16 10.36 -6.95 -3.59
CA ASN A 16 10.52 -6.22 -2.32
C ASN A 16 10.38 -4.68 -2.38
N LEU A 17 9.96 -4.09 -3.50
CA LEU A 17 9.80 -2.63 -3.66
C LEU A 17 8.35 -2.13 -3.60
N CYS A 18 7.44 -2.81 -2.89
CA CYS A 18 6.03 -2.43 -2.82
C CYS A 18 5.79 -0.98 -2.34
N GLY A 19 6.46 -0.54 -1.28
CA GLY A 19 6.39 0.83 -0.81
C GLY A 19 6.93 1.84 -1.83
N PRO A 20 8.17 1.69 -2.29
CA PRO A 20 8.77 2.52 -3.35
C PRO A 20 7.94 2.59 -4.64
N PHE A 21 7.38 1.48 -5.09
CA PHE A 21 6.48 1.44 -6.25
C PHE A 21 5.27 2.36 -6.07
N TRP A 22 4.58 2.25 -4.92
CA TRP A 22 3.42 3.09 -4.64
C TRP A 22 3.78 4.55 -4.46
N ALA A 23 4.90 4.86 -3.80
CA ALA A 23 5.40 6.23 -3.68
C ALA A 23 5.71 6.85 -5.06
N THR A 24 6.40 6.10 -5.93
CA THR A 24 6.68 6.53 -7.30
C THR A 24 5.40 6.85 -8.06
N ARG A 25 4.43 5.95 -8.00
CA ARG A 25 3.16 6.12 -8.71
C ARG A 25 2.38 7.33 -8.21
N LEU A 26 2.33 7.51 -6.89
CA LEU A 26 1.68 8.65 -6.24
C LEU A 26 2.33 9.98 -6.62
N LEU A 27 3.66 10.05 -6.62
CA LEU A 27 4.41 11.24 -6.97
C LEU A 27 4.22 11.61 -8.46
N ARG A 28 4.29 10.62 -9.36
CA ARG A 28 4.02 10.83 -10.79
C ARG A 28 2.57 11.25 -11.05
N ASP A 29 1.59 10.70 -10.35
CA ASP A 29 0.18 11.15 -10.40
C ASP A 29 0.03 12.62 -9.95
N ALA A 30 0.95 13.12 -9.11
CA ALA A 30 1.02 14.51 -8.70
C ALA A 30 1.86 15.40 -9.65
N GLY A 31 2.35 14.87 -10.78
CA GLY A 31 3.16 15.57 -11.77
C GLY A 31 4.64 15.72 -11.39
N ILE A 32 5.14 14.85 -10.49
CA ILE A 32 6.54 14.85 -10.06
C ILE A 32 7.25 13.68 -10.74
N ASP A 33 8.04 14.00 -11.77
CA ASP A 33 8.72 12.99 -12.60
C ASP A 33 10.23 12.92 -12.32
N THR A 34 10.76 13.80 -11.49
CA THR A 34 12.17 13.87 -11.13
C THR A 34 12.38 14.18 -9.66
N TRP A 35 13.47 13.67 -9.07
CA TRP A 35 13.96 14.03 -7.75
C TRP A 35 15.45 14.38 -7.82
N ASP A 36 15.81 15.61 -7.42
CA ASP A 36 17.18 16.18 -7.55
C ASP A 36 17.76 16.07 -8.97
N GLY A 37 16.92 16.18 -10.00
CA GLY A 37 17.33 16.09 -11.39
C GLY A 37 17.47 14.66 -11.95
N GLU A 38 17.28 13.64 -11.11
CA GLU A 38 17.21 12.24 -11.53
C GLU A 38 15.79 11.85 -11.89
N GLU A 39 15.63 10.94 -12.86
CA GLU A 39 14.32 10.36 -13.19
C GLU A 39 13.75 9.60 -11.97
N LEU A 40 12.52 9.97 -11.59
CA LEU A 40 11.81 9.36 -10.48
C LEU A 40 11.30 7.96 -10.87
N ASP A 41 11.82 6.94 -10.21
CA ASP A 41 11.36 5.56 -10.31
C ASP A 41 11.37 4.87 -8.94
N GLU A 42 10.89 3.62 -8.89
CA GLU A 42 10.85 2.85 -7.64
C GLU A 42 12.24 2.58 -7.06
N ASP A 43 13.27 2.47 -7.92
CA ASP A 43 14.65 2.26 -7.47
C ASP A 43 15.22 3.49 -6.77
N LEU A 44 14.97 4.70 -7.31
CA LEU A 44 15.41 5.93 -6.67
C LEU A 44 14.72 6.14 -5.33
N ILE A 45 13.41 5.89 -5.26
CA ILE A 45 12.68 5.94 -3.99
C ILE A 45 13.23 4.89 -3.02
N ALA A 46 13.48 3.65 -3.47
CA ALA A 46 14.03 2.59 -2.62
C ALA A 46 15.39 2.98 -2.02
N LEU A 47 16.28 3.54 -2.86
CA LEU A 47 17.59 4.02 -2.41
C LEU A 47 17.44 5.13 -1.36
N ARG A 48 16.62 6.15 -1.61
CA ARG A 48 16.44 7.31 -0.75
C ARG A 48 15.69 6.99 0.54
N ALA A 49 14.73 6.07 0.48
CA ALA A 49 14.01 5.57 1.65
C ALA A 49 14.81 4.53 2.46
N GLY A 50 16.00 4.13 2.00
CA GLY A 50 16.81 3.13 2.67
C GLY A 50 16.16 1.75 2.72
N THR A 51 15.51 1.35 1.62
CA THR A 51 14.91 0.01 1.50
C THR A 51 15.97 -1.06 1.63
N LEU A 52 15.68 -2.11 2.41
CA LEU A 52 16.54 -3.26 2.63
C LEU A 52 16.00 -4.46 1.85
N LEU A 53 16.82 -5.06 1.01
CA LEU A 53 16.48 -6.32 0.34
C LEU A 53 16.71 -7.50 1.28
N PRO A 54 15.96 -8.61 1.15
CA PRO A 54 16.18 -9.79 1.97
C PRO A 54 17.52 -10.49 1.62
N ASP A 55 18.19 -11.05 2.62
CA ASP A 55 19.37 -11.88 2.49
C ASP A 55 19.27 -13.11 3.42
N PRO A 56 19.15 -14.33 2.93
CA PRO A 56 19.05 -14.66 1.51
C PRO A 56 17.78 -14.12 0.86
N ASP A 57 17.81 -13.98 -0.48
CA ASP A 57 16.61 -13.65 -1.25
C ASP A 57 15.55 -14.72 -0.97
N ASP A 58 14.39 -14.30 -0.48
CA ASP A 58 13.32 -15.20 -0.10
C ASP A 58 12.47 -15.68 -1.30
N GLY A 59 12.71 -15.09 -2.51
CA GLY A 59 12.00 -15.42 -3.73
C GLY A 59 10.49 -15.21 -3.63
N SER A 60 10.04 -14.44 -2.65
CA SER A 60 8.62 -14.28 -2.31
C SER A 60 7.92 -13.35 -3.29
N VAL A 61 7.43 -13.91 -4.39
CA VAL A 61 6.50 -13.26 -5.30
C VAL A 61 5.15 -13.97 -5.28
N PRO A 62 4.03 -13.27 -5.47
CA PRO A 62 2.73 -13.92 -5.46
C PRO A 62 2.52 -14.82 -6.69
N PRO A 63 1.58 -15.79 -6.61
CA PRO A 63 1.27 -16.66 -7.73
C PRO A 63 0.92 -15.89 -9.02
N GLY A 64 1.55 -16.28 -10.12
CA GLY A 64 1.34 -15.67 -11.44
C GLY A 64 2.08 -14.36 -11.70
N ALA A 65 2.90 -13.89 -10.75
CA ALA A 65 3.81 -12.77 -10.95
C ALA A 65 5.18 -13.26 -11.43
N GLU A 66 5.89 -12.39 -12.15
CA GLU A 66 7.31 -12.60 -12.49
C GLU A 66 8.19 -11.98 -11.42
N SER A 67 9.31 -12.63 -11.10
CA SER A 67 10.35 -12.03 -10.26
C SER A 67 11.13 -10.99 -11.07
N LEU A 68 11.22 -9.77 -10.56
CA LEU A 68 11.88 -8.63 -11.17
C LEU A 68 12.97 -8.10 -10.24
N THR A 69 14.23 -8.51 -10.45
CA THR A 69 15.39 -8.20 -9.60
C THR A 69 16.40 -7.24 -10.24
N GLY A 70 16.08 -6.66 -11.41
CA GLY A 70 16.96 -5.73 -12.11
C GLY A 70 16.95 -4.32 -11.50
N TYR A 71 17.49 -4.16 -10.27
CA TYR A 71 17.57 -2.87 -9.58
C TYR A 71 18.57 -1.93 -10.27
N ARG A 72 18.23 -0.62 -10.32
CA ARG A 72 19.09 0.43 -10.88
C ARG A 72 20.27 0.77 -9.95
N PHE A 73 20.07 0.61 -8.65
CA PHE A 73 21.06 0.88 -7.62
C PHE A 73 21.36 -0.38 -6.79
N GLU A 74 22.54 -0.41 -6.19
CA GLU A 74 22.84 -1.40 -5.17
C GLU A 74 22.12 -1.01 -3.87
N LEU A 75 21.18 -1.84 -3.44
CA LEU A 75 20.42 -1.66 -2.21
C LEU A 75 21.02 -2.50 -1.09
N PRO A 76 21.07 -2.00 0.15
CA PRO A 76 21.54 -2.76 1.28
C PRO A 76 20.64 -3.98 1.55
N ARG A 77 21.21 -4.99 2.21
CA ARG A 77 20.51 -6.23 2.52
C ARG A 77 20.38 -6.44 4.01
N ALA A 78 19.36 -7.17 4.42
CA ALA A 78 19.11 -7.55 5.82
C ALA A 78 18.45 -8.93 5.86
N GLU A 79 18.42 -9.52 7.05
CA GLU A 79 17.62 -10.71 7.29
C GLU A 79 16.18 -10.52 6.78
N PRO A 80 15.54 -11.54 6.19
CA PRO A 80 14.20 -11.41 5.60
C PRO A 80 13.16 -10.83 6.55
N SER A 81 13.31 -11.11 7.85
CA SER A 81 12.44 -10.55 8.88
C SER A 81 12.61 -9.04 9.12
N ALA A 82 13.71 -8.44 8.70
CA ALA A 82 14.01 -7.00 8.86
C ALA A 82 14.05 -6.26 7.52
N SER A 83 13.81 -6.97 6.41
CA SER A 83 13.83 -6.41 5.06
C SER A 83 12.55 -5.61 4.73
N GLY A 84 12.59 -4.82 3.66
CA GLY A 84 11.49 -3.98 3.19
C GLY A 84 11.79 -2.48 3.29
N THR A 85 10.74 -1.67 3.33
CA THR A 85 10.82 -0.22 3.50
C THR A 85 10.12 0.19 4.78
N ALA A 86 10.82 0.87 5.69
CA ALA A 86 10.22 1.40 6.90
C ALA A 86 9.18 2.48 6.56
N ALA A 87 8.01 2.44 7.22
CA ALA A 87 6.89 3.34 6.91
C ALA A 87 7.26 4.83 7.08
N GLY A 88 8.07 5.16 8.10
CA GLY A 88 8.56 6.52 8.33
C GLY A 88 9.47 7.01 7.22
N ARG A 89 10.42 6.17 6.79
CA ARG A 89 11.35 6.50 5.71
C ARG A 89 10.64 6.65 4.36
N LEU A 90 9.60 5.85 4.11
CA LEU A 90 8.77 6.00 2.92
C LEU A 90 8.00 7.34 2.94
N ALA A 91 7.45 7.72 4.09
CA ALA A 91 6.76 9.00 4.25
C ALA A 91 7.71 10.19 4.04
N GLU A 92 8.91 10.15 4.63
CA GLU A 92 9.96 11.16 4.43
C GLU A 92 10.33 11.28 2.94
N ALA A 93 10.57 10.16 2.26
CA ALA A 93 10.92 10.15 0.83
C ALA A 93 9.83 10.77 -0.05
N ILE A 94 8.55 10.52 0.24
CA ILE A 94 7.42 11.15 -0.48
C ILE A 94 7.41 12.66 -0.25
N GLU A 95 7.59 13.13 0.98
CA GLU A 95 7.57 14.54 1.33
C GLU A 95 8.77 15.29 0.74
N GLU A 96 9.96 14.71 0.79
CA GLU A 96 11.18 15.29 0.21
C GLU A 96 11.11 15.35 -1.31
N ALA A 97 10.77 14.24 -1.99
CA ALA A 97 10.65 14.21 -3.44
C ALA A 97 9.62 15.21 -3.97
N SER A 98 8.54 15.44 -3.20
CA SER A 98 7.52 16.44 -3.52
C SER A 98 7.90 17.86 -3.10
N THR A 99 9.09 18.10 -2.56
CA THR A 99 9.51 19.38 -1.98
C THR A 99 8.48 19.97 -1.01
N GLY A 100 7.82 19.08 -0.23
CA GLY A 100 6.81 19.43 0.76
C GLY A 100 5.45 19.84 0.19
N THR A 101 5.18 19.65 -1.11
CA THR A 101 3.85 19.91 -1.69
C THR A 101 2.84 18.84 -1.34
N LEU A 102 3.31 17.62 -1.06
CA LEU A 102 2.54 16.53 -0.47
C LEU A 102 2.92 16.33 0.99
N ARG A 103 1.96 15.87 1.78
CA ARG A 103 2.12 15.53 3.19
C ARG A 103 1.58 14.13 3.44
N CYS A 104 2.35 13.36 4.19
CA CYS A 104 1.95 12.05 4.70
C CYS A 104 1.38 12.22 6.11
N VAL A 105 0.16 11.74 6.34
CA VAL A 105 -0.43 11.62 7.68
C VAL A 105 -0.45 10.14 8.04
N PRO A 106 0.51 9.67 8.86
CA PRO A 106 0.55 8.28 9.27
C PRO A 106 -0.53 8.00 10.31
N MET A 107 -1.32 6.98 10.07
CA MET A 107 -2.43 6.56 10.93
C MET A 107 -2.20 5.13 11.41
N ARG A 108 -2.31 4.91 12.73
CA ARG A 108 -2.18 3.61 13.36
C ARG A 108 -3.20 3.42 14.48
N GLY A 109 -3.27 2.24 15.06
CA GLY A 109 -4.11 1.93 16.22
C GLY A 109 -4.98 0.71 16.02
N ALA A 110 -6.05 0.59 16.79
CA ALA A 110 -6.98 -0.52 16.69
C ALA A 110 -7.84 -0.40 15.41
N TRP A 111 -7.54 -1.20 14.42
CA TRP A 111 -8.28 -1.25 13.18
C TRP A 111 -9.56 -2.05 13.33
N THR A 112 -10.68 -1.47 12.92
CA THR A 112 -11.99 -2.11 12.91
C THR A 112 -12.65 -1.97 11.55
N GLU A 113 -13.61 -2.84 11.24
CA GLU A 113 -14.42 -2.78 10.03
C GLU A 113 -15.03 -1.38 9.81
N GLN A 114 -15.59 -0.78 10.88
CA GLN A 114 -16.18 0.55 10.80
C GLN A 114 -15.13 1.63 10.50
N ARG A 115 -13.97 1.59 11.17
CA ARG A 115 -12.89 2.56 10.93
C ARG A 115 -12.35 2.50 9.51
N ILE A 116 -12.21 1.30 8.94
CA ILE A 116 -11.81 1.11 7.54
C ILE A 116 -12.87 1.70 6.60
N THR A 117 -14.13 1.37 6.83
CA THR A 117 -15.25 1.89 6.04
C THR A 117 -15.26 3.41 6.03
N ASP A 118 -15.20 4.02 7.22
CA ASP A 118 -15.26 5.47 7.39
C ASP A 118 -14.01 6.16 6.83
N LEU A 119 -12.82 5.56 7.01
CA LEU A 119 -11.58 6.10 6.46
C LEU A 119 -11.62 6.15 4.94
N VAL A 120 -11.90 5.01 4.27
CA VAL A 120 -11.92 4.95 2.80
C VAL A 120 -13.00 5.85 2.22
N GLU A 121 -14.17 5.95 2.87
CA GLU A 121 -15.26 6.80 2.41
C GLU A 121 -14.97 8.29 2.58
N ARG A 122 -14.41 8.68 3.72
CA ARG A 122 -14.23 10.08 4.12
C ARG A 122 -12.91 10.68 3.66
N ALA A 123 -11.87 9.85 3.43
CA ALA A 123 -10.57 10.29 2.94
C ALA A 123 -10.53 10.49 1.42
N ARG A 124 -11.68 10.71 0.77
CA ARG A 124 -11.75 10.97 -0.68
C ARG A 124 -10.90 12.19 -1.06
N GLY A 125 -10.00 11.99 -2.02
CA GLY A 125 -9.04 13.02 -2.44
C GLY A 125 -7.63 12.84 -1.86
N ALA A 126 -7.47 12.00 -0.82
CA ALA A 126 -6.18 11.49 -0.39
C ALA A 126 -5.87 10.14 -1.05
N ARG A 127 -4.58 9.80 -1.12
CA ARG A 127 -4.12 8.44 -1.45
C ARG A 127 -3.86 7.71 -0.15
N LEU A 128 -4.44 6.51 0.01
CA LEU A 128 -4.29 5.69 1.20
C LEU A 128 -3.35 4.53 0.88
N LEU A 129 -2.13 4.57 1.37
CA LEU A 129 -1.15 3.48 1.26
C LEU A 129 -1.18 2.67 2.56
N ALA A 130 -1.71 1.46 2.50
CA ALA A 130 -1.85 0.56 3.63
C ALA A 130 -0.67 -0.41 3.71
N ASN A 131 -0.04 -0.51 4.86
CA ASN A 131 0.95 -1.53 5.18
C ASN A 131 0.28 -2.67 5.96
N VAL A 132 0.14 -3.82 5.33
CA VAL A 132 -0.72 -4.92 5.75
C VAL A 132 0.04 -6.25 5.88
N ARG A 133 -0.59 -7.25 6.50
CA ARG A 133 -0.28 -8.66 6.32
C ARG A 133 -1.30 -9.26 5.35
N THR A 134 -0.87 -9.66 4.14
CA THR A 134 -1.77 -10.08 3.06
C THR A 134 -2.51 -11.38 3.35
N GLY A 135 -1.98 -12.24 4.23
CA GLY A 135 -2.62 -13.49 4.65
C GLY A 135 -3.99 -13.33 5.30
N ALA A 136 -4.35 -12.12 5.76
CA ALA A 136 -5.67 -11.82 6.30
C ALA A 136 -6.69 -11.39 5.23
N PHE A 137 -6.28 -11.17 3.99
CA PHE A 137 -7.18 -10.88 2.88
C PHE A 137 -7.91 -12.13 2.39
N TRP A 138 -9.04 -11.93 1.75
CA TRP A 138 -9.58 -12.94 0.85
C TRP A 138 -8.65 -13.13 -0.35
N GLY A 139 -8.65 -14.32 -0.95
CA GLY A 139 -8.02 -14.52 -2.26
C GLY A 139 -8.58 -13.52 -3.27
N SER A 140 -7.74 -13.06 -4.17
CA SER A 140 -7.98 -11.88 -5.00
C SER A 140 -9.09 -12.05 -6.05
N ARG A 141 -9.60 -13.26 -6.24
CA ARG A 141 -10.65 -13.59 -7.23
C ARG A 141 -11.84 -14.32 -6.60
N PRO A 142 -12.56 -13.69 -5.65
CA PRO A 142 -13.78 -14.26 -5.11
C PRO A 142 -14.84 -14.38 -6.22
N THR A 143 -15.74 -15.35 -6.10
CA THR A 143 -16.86 -15.49 -7.03
C THR A 143 -17.85 -14.34 -6.89
N LEU A 144 -18.63 -14.08 -7.93
CA LEU A 144 -19.65 -13.05 -7.89
C LEU A 144 -20.66 -13.27 -6.75
N ASP A 145 -21.03 -14.54 -6.48
CA ASP A 145 -21.97 -14.87 -5.41
C ASP A 145 -21.43 -14.48 -4.04
N VAL A 146 -20.14 -14.71 -3.76
CA VAL A 146 -19.47 -14.28 -2.53
C VAL A 146 -19.51 -12.76 -2.39
N LEU A 147 -19.19 -12.03 -3.46
CA LEU A 147 -19.21 -10.56 -3.46
C LEU A 147 -20.64 -10.02 -3.24
N VAL A 148 -21.63 -10.60 -3.91
CA VAL A 148 -23.03 -10.20 -3.77
C VAL A 148 -23.58 -10.51 -2.39
N ALA A 149 -23.26 -11.68 -1.81
CA ALA A 149 -23.65 -12.04 -0.47
C ALA A 149 -23.10 -11.05 0.56
N GLU A 150 -21.78 -10.71 0.46
CA GLU A 150 -21.15 -9.72 1.33
C GLU A 150 -21.81 -8.34 1.21
N LEU A 151 -22.11 -7.87 -0.01
CA LEU A 151 -22.80 -6.61 -0.24
C LEU A 151 -24.25 -6.58 0.29
N ARG A 152 -24.87 -7.74 0.45
CA ARG A 152 -26.19 -7.87 1.11
C ARG A 152 -26.09 -7.89 2.64
N GLY A 153 -24.88 -7.92 3.19
CA GLY A 153 -24.65 -8.01 4.64
C GLY A 153 -24.62 -9.45 5.16
N GLU A 154 -24.59 -10.43 4.27
CA GLU A 154 -24.36 -11.81 4.63
C GLU A 154 -22.84 -11.97 4.90
N ARG A 155 -22.47 -12.27 6.16
CA ARG A 155 -21.07 -12.54 6.49
C ARG A 155 -20.68 -13.92 5.97
N VAL A 156 -19.96 -13.91 4.85
CA VAL A 156 -19.51 -15.14 4.19
C VAL A 156 -18.00 -15.30 4.31
N ASP A 157 -17.54 -16.53 4.26
CA ASP A 157 -16.12 -16.82 4.12
C ASP A 157 -15.71 -16.64 2.65
N GLY A 158 -14.68 -15.86 2.42
CA GLY A 158 -14.07 -15.72 1.10
C GLY A 158 -13.07 -16.83 0.79
N PRO A 159 -12.52 -16.84 -0.43
CA PRO A 159 -11.45 -17.77 -0.76
C PRO A 159 -10.23 -17.51 0.14
N PRO A 160 -9.41 -18.54 0.43
CA PRO A 160 -8.17 -18.35 1.19
C PRO A 160 -7.24 -17.37 0.48
N ALA A 161 -6.42 -16.66 1.27
CA ALA A 161 -5.45 -15.70 0.74
C ALA A 161 -4.51 -16.36 -0.28
N ASP A 162 -4.20 -15.63 -1.35
CA ASP A 162 -3.27 -16.10 -2.39
C ASP A 162 -1.81 -16.05 -1.93
N TRP A 163 -1.50 -15.17 -0.97
CA TRP A 163 -0.14 -14.85 -0.54
C TRP A 163 -0.15 -14.31 0.89
N ASP A 164 0.92 -14.53 1.67
CA ASP A 164 1.00 -14.12 3.08
C ASP A 164 2.35 -13.49 3.42
N VAL A 165 2.43 -12.17 3.26
CA VAL A 165 3.61 -11.35 3.52
C VAL A 165 3.24 -9.98 4.10
N GLY A 166 4.23 -9.27 4.64
CA GLY A 166 4.13 -7.84 4.89
C GLY A 166 4.17 -7.06 3.56
N HIS A 167 3.21 -6.18 3.30
CA HIS A 167 3.06 -5.58 1.98
C HIS A 167 2.45 -4.18 2.04
N PHE A 168 2.85 -3.30 1.09
CA PHE A 168 2.17 -2.04 0.85
C PHE A 168 1.22 -2.17 -0.35
N CYS A 169 -0.04 -1.80 -0.13
CA CYS A 169 -1.06 -1.70 -1.17
C CYS A 169 -1.84 -0.39 -1.05
N ALA A 170 -2.61 -0.01 -2.07
CA ALA A 170 -3.46 1.17 -2.01
C ALA A 170 -4.92 0.78 -1.70
N LEU A 171 -5.58 1.57 -0.84
CA LEU A 171 -7.03 1.48 -0.63
C LEU A 171 -7.69 2.56 -1.48
N GLU A 172 -8.42 2.19 -2.55
CA GLU A 172 -8.88 3.15 -3.56
C GLU A 172 -10.30 3.68 -3.30
N LEU A 173 -11.24 2.78 -3.06
CA LEU A 173 -12.65 3.15 -2.91
C LEU A 173 -13.45 2.12 -2.10
N LEU A 174 -14.63 2.54 -1.67
CA LEU A 174 -15.62 1.69 -1.03
C LEU A 174 -16.80 1.43 -1.97
N VAL A 175 -17.09 0.15 -2.22
CA VAL A 175 -18.29 -0.31 -2.92
C VAL A 175 -19.35 -0.63 -1.87
N ARG A 176 -20.48 0.06 -1.88
CA ARG A 176 -21.58 -0.19 -0.95
C ARG A 176 -22.67 -1.04 -1.58
N GLY A 177 -23.17 -1.99 -0.80
CA GLY A 177 -24.39 -2.74 -1.06
C GLY A 177 -25.52 -2.38 -0.07
N PRO A 178 -26.67 -3.04 -0.18
CA PRO A 178 -27.82 -2.76 0.71
C PRO A 178 -27.58 -3.11 2.19
N GLY A 179 -26.64 -3.99 2.50
CA GLY A 179 -26.36 -4.41 3.88
C GLY A 179 -24.88 -4.53 4.23
N GLY A 180 -23.98 -4.35 3.26
CA GLY A 180 -22.54 -4.50 3.45
C GLY A 180 -21.70 -3.60 2.55
N ALA A 181 -20.40 -3.75 2.62
CA ALA A 181 -19.47 -2.99 1.79
C ALA A 181 -18.22 -3.80 1.44
N LEU A 182 -17.56 -3.41 0.36
CA LEU A 182 -16.27 -3.94 -0.08
C LEU A 182 -15.31 -2.78 -0.34
N VAL A 183 -14.06 -2.94 0.06
CA VAL A 183 -12.95 -2.02 -0.24
C VAL A 183 -12.28 -2.51 -1.52
N LEU A 184 -12.09 -1.63 -2.48
CA LEU A 184 -11.22 -1.88 -3.62
C LEU A 184 -9.77 -1.68 -3.17
N VAL A 185 -9.03 -2.76 -3.11
CA VAL A 185 -7.59 -2.78 -2.87
C VAL A 185 -6.89 -2.82 -4.22
N HIS A 186 -5.89 -1.99 -4.40
CA HIS A 186 -5.01 -2.00 -5.57
C HIS A 186 -3.63 -2.48 -5.12
N ASP A 187 -3.24 -3.61 -5.64
CA ASP A 187 -1.95 -4.24 -5.41
C ASP A 187 -0.94 -3.82 -6.48
N SER A 188 0.33 -3.91 -6.18
CA SER A 188 1.44 -3.65 -7.09
C SER A 188 1.75 -4.81 -8.05
N TYR A 189 1.04 -5.93 -7.90
CA TYR A 189 1.12 -7.09 -8.76
C TYR A 189 -0.15 -7.26 -9.60
N PRO A 190 -0.08 -7.11 -10.94
CA PRO A 190 -1.23 -7.27 -11.83
C PRO A 190 -1.86 -8.67 -11.81
N SER A 191 -1.13 -9.67 -11.30
CA SER A 191 -1.63 -11.03 -11.15
C SER A 191 -2.79 -11.15 -10.16
N PHE A 192 -2.92 -10.19 -9.22
CA PHE A 192 -4.06 -10.13 -8.30
C PHE A 192 -5.32 -9.60 -8.96
N GLY A 193 -6.44 -10.28 -8.73
CA GLY A 193 -7.78 -9.83 -9.15
C GLY A 193 -7.88 -9.42 -10.61
N TRP A 194 -8.26 -8.19 -10.86
CA TRP A 194 -8.41 -7.57 -12.17
C TRP A 194 -7.32 -6.49 -12.32
N ASP A 195 -6.21 -6.84 -12.92
CA ASP A 195 -5.06 -5.94 -13.13
C ASP A 195 -4.60 -5.26 -11.82
N GLY A 196 -4.29 -6.07 -10.82
CA GLY A 196 -3.87 -5.64 -9.49
C GLY A 196 -5.02 -5.20 -8.58
N ARG A 197 -6.26 -5.13 -9.06
CA ARG A 197 -7.42 -4.68 -8.27
C ARG A 197 -8.26 -5.84 -7.79
N HIS A 198 -8.53 -5.87 -6.50
CA HIS A 198 -9.37 -6.88 -5.90
C HIS A 198 -10.25 -6.32 -4.78
N LEU A 199 -11.39 -6.96 -4.54
CA LEU A 199 -12.37 -6.51 -3.57
C LEU A 199 -12.23 -7.27 -2.26
N GLN A 200 -12.14 -6.54 -1.15
CA GLN A 200 -11.96 -7.09 0.19
C GLN A 200 -13.06 -6.57 1.13
N PRO A 201 -13.64 -7.40 2.00
CA PRO A 201 -14.53 -6.86 3.03
C PRO A 201 -13.73 -5.99 4.00
N PRO A 202 -14.30 -4.89 4.51
CA PRO A 202 -13.60 -4.00 5.45
C PRO A 202 -13.02 -4.72 6.67
N ARG A 203 -13.65 -5.83 7.12
CA ARG A 203 -13.11 -6.65 8.21
C ARG A 203 -11.80 -7.36 7.86
N ALA A 204 -11.64 -7.80 6.61
CA ALA A 204 -10.39 -8.43 6.17
C ALA A 204 -9.27 -7.38 6.07
N VAL A 205 -9.59 -6.17 5.58
CA VAL A 205 -8.64 -5.04 5.57
C VAL A 205 -8.24 -4.66 7.00
N ALA A 206 -9.20 -4.62 7.94
CA ALA A 206 -8.92 -4.35 9.34
C ALA A 206 -8.02 -5.41 9.97
N ALA A 207 -8.27 -6.70 9.70
CA ALA A 207 -7.44 -7.81 10.18
C ALA A 207 -6.03 -7.74 9.57
N ALA A 208 -5.91 -7.42 8.28
CA ALA A 208 -4.64 -7.27 7.59
C ALA A 208 -3.78 -6.13 8.15
N LEU A 209 -4.41 -5.03 8.56
CA LEU A 209 -3.74 -3.90 9.24
C LEU A 209 -3.44 -4.18 10.72
N GLN A 210 -4.28 -4.97 11.39
CA GLN A 210 -4.05 -5.34 12.80
C GLN A 210 -2.82 -6.23 12.95
N ARG A 211 -2.51 -7.05 11.96
CA ARG A 211 -1.41 -8.01 11.88
C ARG A 211 -1.38 -8.97 13.09
N ASP A 212 -0.94 -10.19 12.86
CA ASP A 212 -0.83 -11.24 13.87
C ASP A 212 0.61 -11.76 14.02
N ASP A 213 1.55 -11.12 13.31
CA ASP A 213 2.97 -11.49 13.27
C ASP A 213 3.84 -10.71 14.26
N GLY A 214 3.23 -10.04 15.23
CA GLY A 214 3.92 -9.25 16.25
C GLY A 214 4.44 -7.89 15.77
N ARG A 215 4.05 -7.47 14.56
CA ARG A 215 4.35 -6.17 13.97
C ARG A 215 3.09 -5.32 13.91
N GLU A 216 3.27 -4.04 13.65
CA GLU A 216 2.15 -3.13 13.46
C GLU A 216 1.89 -2.89 11.97
N GLY A 217 0.63 -2.73 11.62
CA GLY A 217 0.20 -2.20 10.33
C GLY A 217 -0.35 -0.79 10.48
N GLY A 218 -0.42 -0.07 9.38
CA GLY A 218 -0.95 1.29 9.38
C GLY A 218 -1.22 1.80 7.98
N VAL A 219 -1.70 3.04 7.91
CA VAL A 219 -2.02 3.71 6.65
C VAL A 219 -1.28 5.04 6.57
N LEU A 220 -0.52 5.26 5.51
CA LEU A 220 -0.06 6.59 5.11
C LEU A 220 -1.16 7.22 4.27
N ALA A 221 -1.86 8.21 4.81
CA ALA A 221 -2.79 9.02 4.04
C ALA A 221 -2.03 10.21 3.46
N VAL A 222 -1.90 10.25 2.12
CA VAL A 222 -1.10 11.25 1.40
C VAL A 222 -2.01 12.22 0.66
N ALA A 223 -1.82 13.50 0.89
CA ALA A 223 -2.58 14.57 0.26
C ALA A 223 -1.72 15.82 0.06
N PRO A 224 -2.19 16.81 -0.72
CA PRO A 224 -1.57 18.13 -0.74
C PRO A 224 -1.42 18.70 0.67
N THR A 225 -0.30 19.32 0.96
CA THR A 225 0.05 19.83 2.30
C THR A 225 -1.04 20.73 2.91
N LYS A 226 -1.73 21.51 2.09
CA LYS A 226 -2.86 22.35 2.52
C LYS A 226 -4.04 21.56 3.13
N ASP A 227 -4.15 20.29 2.77
CA ASP A 227 -5.26 19.39 3.17
C ASP A 227 -4.87 18.47 4.34
N SER A 228 -3.60 18.48 4.79
CA SER A 228 -3.11 17.57 5.84
C SER A 228 -3.84 17.73 7.18
N ALA A 229 -4.15 18.96 7.58
CA ALA A 229 -4.87 19.23 8.81
C ALA A 229 -6.30 18.63 8.83
N TRP A 230 -6.93 18.48 7.68
CA TRP A 230 -8.19 17.76 7.56
C TRP A 230 -8.00 16.25 7.77
N LEU A 231 -6.97 15.65 7.17
CA LEU A 231 -6.66 14.22 7.39
C LEU A 231 -6.33 13.93 8.86
N GLU A 232 -5.58 14.81 9.52
CA GLU A 232 -5.30 14.67 10.95
C GLU A 232 -6.56 14.72 11.81
N ARG A 233 -7.50 15.64 11.50
CA ARG A 233 -8.79 15.66 12.19
C ARG A 233 -9.58 14.38 11.95
N LEU A 234 -9.62 13.91 10.69
CA LEU A 234 -10.29 12.66 10.35
C LEU A 234 -9.73 11.49 11.15
N ALA A 235 -8.39 11.35 11.23
CA ALA A 235 -7.76 10.30 12.03
C ALA A 235 -8.23 10.32 13.49
N ARG A 236 -8.22 11.50 14.13
CA ARG A 236 -8.67 11.67 15.53
C ARG A 236 -10.16 11.35 15.71
N GLU A 237 -11.02 11.78 14.77
CA GLU A 237 -12.47 11.47 14.79
C GLU A 237 -12.74 9.97 14.65
N LEU A 238 -11.89 9.25 13.91
CA LEU A 238 -11.96 7.79 13.79
C LEU A 238 -11.34 7.07 15.00
N GLY A 239 -10.77 7.81 15.96
CA GLY A 239 -10.06 7.23 17.10
C GLY A 239 -8.77 6.53 16.72
N LEU A 240 -8.13 6.97 15.63
CA LEU A 240 -6.80 6.53 15.20
C LEU A 240 -5.74 7.47 15.77
N GLU A 241 -4.56 6.92 16.04
CA GLU A 241 -3.39 7.68 16.44
C GLU A 241 -2.65 8.19 15.19
N ILE A 242 -2.12 9.42 15.26
CA ILE A 242 -1.22 9.97 14.26
C ILE A 242 0.20 9.64 14.69
N GLY A 243 0.86 8.77 13.97
CA GLY A 243 2.20 8.32 14.29
C GLY A 243 2.66 7.18 13.38
N ILE A 244 3.96 7.09 13.21
CA ILE A 244 4.58 5.97 12.48
C ILE A 244 4.44 4.70 13.31
N TRP A 245 4.29 3.59 12.64
CA TRP A 245 4.22 2.25 13.23
C TRP A 245 5.49 1.45 12.91
N ASP A 246 5.75 0.46 13.74
CA ASP A 246 6.83 -0.50 13.51
C ASP A 246 6.34 -1.64 12.61
N ASN A 247 6.71 -1.60 11.35
CA ASN A 247 6.40 -2.65 10.39
C ASN A 247 7.45 -3.78 10.35
N GLY A 248 8.41 -3.75 11.27
CA GLY A 248 9.48 -4.75 11.40
C GLY A 248 10.70 -4.49 10.52
N THR A 249 10.66 -3.48 9.64
CA THR A 249 11.84 -3.09 8.86
C THR A 249 12.73 -2.18 9.71
N THR A 250 14.00 -2.53 9.83
CA THR A 250 14.99 -1.68 10.51
C THR A 250 15.26 -0.42 9.68
N SER A 251 15.24 0.74 10.34
CA SER A 251 15.49 2.06 9.73
C SER A 251 16.97 2.44 9.88
#